data_2b55480a527ea625b2f4a7f44963def6
#
_entry.id   2b55480a527ea625b2f4a7f44963def6
#
_cell.length_a   1.000
_cell.length_b   1.000
_cell.length_c   1.000
_cell.angle_alpha   90.00
_cell.angle_beta   90.00
_cell.angle_gamma   90.00
#
_symmetry.space_group_name_H-M   'P 1'
#
loop_
_entity.id
_entity.type
_entity.pdbx_description
1 polymer ?
#
loop_
_entity_poly.entity_id
_entity_poly.type
_entity_poly.pdbx_seq_one_letter_code
_entity_poly.pdbx_strand_id
1 'polypeptide(L)'
;MKRAILMSRVSSDEQAKGYSLDIQVEKLSEHCRREAISVVNIFKEDHSAKNFNRPEFKKLLQYLKANKGKVDLLLVSTWDRFSRNLTESFAMIDRLKNLGIEVQAIEQPLISQYQRT
;
A
#
# COMPACT_ATOMS: atom_id res chain seq x y z
N MET A 1 13.50 -1.17 -14.55
CA MET A 1 13.33 -0.95 -13.10
C MET A 1 11.87 -0.62 -12.81
N LYS A 2 11.28 -1.32 -11.86
CA LYS A 2 9.91 -1.02 -11.48
C LYS A 2 9.83 0.22 -10.60
N ARG A 3 8.72 0.94 -10.71
CA ARG A 3 8.49 2.19 -10.00
C ARG A 3 7.36 1.98 -9.01
N ALA A 4 7.58 2.34 -7.75
CA ALA A 4 6.66 2.04 -6.67
C ALA A 4 6.23 3.27 -5.90
N ILE A 5 4.97 3.21 -5.44
CA ILE A 5 4.48 4.07 -4.37
C ILE A 5 4.56 3.26 -3.09
N LEU A 6 5.03 3.89 -2.03
CA LEU A 6 5.03 3.31 -0.69
C LEU A 6 3.85 3.85 0.08
N MET A 7 3.12 2.97 0.76
CA MET A 7 2.03 3.38 1.64
C MET A 7 2.22 2.79 3.02
N SER A 8 2.22 3.65 4.03
CA SER A 8 2.22 3.23 5.43
C SER A 8 0.93 3.69 6.10
N ARG A 9 0.45 2.92 7.07
CA ARG A 9 -0.79 3.23 7.77
C ARG A 9 -0.70 2.73 9.21
N VAL A 10 -1.16 3.57 10.14
CA VAL A 10 -1.37 3.17 11.53
C VAL A 10 -2.68 3.80 12.01
N SER A 11 -3.33 3.15 12.99
CA SER A 11 -4.45 3.74 13.70
C SER A 11 -3.93 4.47 14.93
N SER A 12 -4.80 5.26 15.57
CA SER A 12 -4.44 5.95 16.81
C SER A 12 -4.01 4.96 17.89
N ASP A 13 -4.72 3.83 18.00
CA ASP A 13 -4.39 2.78 18.98
C ASP A 13 -3.00 2.21 18.71
N GLU A 14 -2.69 1.97 17.44
CA GLU A 14 -1.39 1.42 17.06
C GLU A 14 -0.26 2.40 17.36
N GLN A 15 -0.48 3.69 17.15
CA GLN A 15 0.51 4.71 17.50
C GLN A 15 0.80 4.69 19.00
N ALA A 16 -0.23 4.57 19.82
CA ALA A 16 -0.08 4.49 21.28
C ALA A 16 0.71 3.26 21.71
N LYS A 17 0.72 2.20 20.89
CA LYS A 17 1.46 0.96 21.17
C LYS A 17 2.86 0.97 20.57
N GLY A 18 3.30 2.08 20.00
CA GLY A 18 4.64 2.20 19.46
C GLY A 18 4.79 1.88 17.99
N TYR A 19 3.71 1.56 17.28
CA TYR A 19 3.78 1.36 15.84
C TYR A 19 3.96 2.72 15.17
N SER A 20 4.75 2.76 14.12
CA SER A 20 5.17 4.00 13.50
C SER A 20 5.00 3.96 11.99
N LEU A 21 4.50 5.07 11.44
CA LEU A 21 4.46 5.28 9.98
C LEU A 21 5.87 5.27 9.40
N ASP A 22 6.80 5.92 10.10
CA ASP A 22 8.17 6.05 9.59
C ASP A 22 8.92 4.73 9.59
N ILE A 23 8.69 3.87 10.58
CA ILE A 23 9.31 2.55 10.60
C ILE A 23 8.83 1.73 9.41
N GLN A 24 7.55 1.80 9.08
CA GLN A 24 7.03 1.12 7.88
C GLN A 24 7.69 1.63 6.62
N VAL A 25 7.84 2.96 6.50
CA VAL A 25 8.48 3.56 5.33
C VAL A 25 9.94 3.12 5.23
N GLU A 26 10.66 3.05 6.35
CA GLU A 26 12.04 2.57 6.35
C GLU A 26 12.13 1.14 5.83
N LYS A 27 11.25 0.25 6.31
CA LYS A 27 11.23 -1.15 5.85
C LYS A 27 10.91 -1.25 4.37
N LEU A 28 9.94 -0.47 3.92
CA LEU A 28 9.55 -0.45 2.52
C LEU A 28 10.67 0.09 1.64
N SER A 29 11.34 1.16 2.09
CA SER A 29 12.46 1.75 1.35
C SER A 29 13.63 0.78 1.26
N GLU A 30 13.93 0.06 2.34
CA GLU A 30 14.98 -0.95 2.36
C GLU A 30 14.67 -2.08 1.37
N HIS A 31 13.42 -2.53 1.37
CA HIS A 31 12.97 -3.54 0.41
C HIS A 31 13.21 -3.06 -1.04
N CYS A 32 12.83 -1.83 -1.33
CA CYS A 32 13.02 -1.26 -2.66
C CYS A 32 14.48 -1.19 -3.05
N ARG A 33 15.35 -0.81 -2.10
CA ARG A 33 16.78 -0.75 -2.37
C ARG A 33 17.35 -2.12 -2.70
N ARG A 34 16.95 -3.16 -1.95
CA ARG A 34 17.40 -4.51 -2.21
C ARG A 34 16.89 -5.08 -3.52
N GLU A 35 15.68 -4.71 -3.90
CA GLU A 35 15.02 -5.26 -5.09
C GLU A 35 15.18 -4.38 -6.32
N ALA A 36 15.98 -3.33 -6.22
CA ALA A 36 16.21 -2.37 -7.32
C ALA A 36 14.90 -1.76 -7.83
N ILE A 37 14.05 -1.32 -6.90
CA ILE A 37 12.78 -0.67 -7.20
C ILE A 37 12.92 0.82 -6.95
N SER A 38 12.44 1.64 -7.87
CA SER A 38 12.47 3.09 -7.74
C SER A 38 11.24 3.58 -6.97
N VAL A 39 11.46 4.35 -5.91
CA VAL A 39 10.36 4.94 -5.12
C VAL A 39 9.99 6.28 -5.74
N VAL A 40 8.74 6.40 -6.21
CA VAL A 40 8.29 7.63 -6.87
C VAL A 40 7.43 8.51 -5.97
N ASN A 41 6.79 7.94 -4.95
CA ASN A 41 6.04 8.73 -3.97
C ASN A 41 5.79 7.91 -2.71
N ILE A 42 5.44 8.60 -1.63
CA ILE A 42 5.19 7.98 -0.33
C ILE A 42 3.93 8.60 0.26
N PHE A 43 3.01 7.76 0.73
CA PHE A 43 1.78 8.20 1.38
C PHE A 43 1.72 7.60 2.79
N LYS A 44 1.41 8.44 3.77
CA LYS A 44 1.31 8.05 5.18
C LYS A 44 -0.10 8.33 5.67
N GLU A 45 -0.77 7.30 6.19
CA GLU A 45 -2.17 7.38 6.60
C GLU A 45 -2.32 7.02 8.07
N ASP A 46 -3.02 7.86 8.85
CA ASP A 46 -3.30 7.59 10.26
C ASP A 46 -4.79 7.31 10.49
N HIS A 47 -5.40 6.55 9.59
CA HIS A 47 -6.82 6.22 9.63
C HIS A 47 -7.05 4.72 9.69
N SER A 48 -8.22 4.32 10.19
CA SER A 48 -8.62 2.92 10.26
C SER A 48 -8.64 2.27 8.89
N ALA A 49 -8.38 0.96 8.85
CA ALA A 49 -8.41 0.17 7.62
C ALA A 49 -9.81 -0.39 7.33
N LYS A 50 -10.87 0.12 7.97
CA LYS A 50 -12.23 -0.37 7.79
C LYS A 50 -12.75 -0.20 6.36
N ASN A 51 -12.32 0.86 5.70
CA ASN A 51 -12.69 1.12 4.31
C ASN A 51 -11.63 2.00 3.66
N PHE A 52 -11.82 2.32 2.37
CA PHE A 52 -10.89 3.16 1.63
C PHE A 52 -11.31 4.63 1.59
N ASN A 53 -12.27 5.04 2.42
CA ASN A 53 -12.64 6.45 2.55
C ASN A 53 -11.65 7.13 3.49
N ARG A 54 -10.38 7.16 3.08
CA ARG A 54 -9.26 7.69 3.85
C ARG A 54 -8.61 8.81 3.05
N PRO A 55 -8.32 9.97 3.68
CA PRO A 55 -7.81 11.14 2.95
C PRO A 55 -6.55 10.87 2.15
N GLU A 56 -5.55 10.21 2.74
CA GLU A 56 -4.29 9.94 2.04
C GLU A 56 -4.46 8.93 0.92
N PHE A 57 -5.32 7.93 1.13
CA PHE A 57 -5.59 6.95 0.09
C PHE A 57 -6.29 7.60 -1.11
N LYS A 58 -7.17 8.56 -0.85
CA LYS A 58 -7.82 9.32 -1.92
C LYS A 58 -6.81 10.11 -2.72
N LYS A 59 -5.83 10.72 -2.05
CA LYS A 59 -4.73 11.43 -2.72
C LYS A 59 -3.89 10.48 -3.55
N LEU A 60 -3.65 9.28 -3.01
CA LEU A 60 -2.90 8.23 -3.73
C LEU A 60 -3.62 7.87 -5.03
N LEU A 61 -4.93 7.65 -4.98
CA LEU A 61 -5.70 7.33 -6.19
C LEU A 61 -5.67 8.46 -7.20
N GLN A 62 -5.77 9.71 -6.75
CA GLN A 62 -5.66 10.87 -7.63
C GLN A 62 -4.30 10.93 -8.29
N TYR A 63 -3.24 10.68 -7.52
CA TYR A 63 -1.88 10.64 -8.03
C TYR A 63 -1.74 9.58 -9.13
N LEU A 64 -2.27 8.37 -8.89
CA LEU A 64 -2.19 7.28 -9.86
C LEU A 64 -2.92 7.62 -11.15
N LYS A 65 -4.08 8.25 -11.05
CA LYS A 65 -4.84 8.66 -12.24
C LYS A 65 -4.10 9.72 -13.03
N ALA A 66 -3.46 10.65 -12.33
CA ALA A 66 -2.71 11.74 -12.98
C ALA A 66 -1.39 11.25 -13.58
N ASN A 67 -0.86 10.12 -13.09
CA ASN A 67 0.44 9.59 -13.52
C ASN A 67 0.29 8.20 -14.13
N LYS A 68 -0.76 8.00 -14.90
CA LYS A 68 -1.05 6.72 -15.54
C LYS A 68 0.15 6.27 -16.38
N GLY A 69 0.53 4.99 -16.21
CA GLY A 69 1.67 4.43 -16.94
C GLY A 69 3.04 4.76 -16.33
N LYS A 70 3.08 5.54 -15.24
CA LYS A 70 4.33 5.95 -14.61
C LYS A 70 4.60 5.25 -13.27
N VAL A 71 3.69 4.40 -12.82
CA VAL A 71 3.81 3.65 -11.57
C VAL A 71 3.45 2.20 -11.84
N ASP A 72 4.22 1.28 -11.26
CA ASP A 72 4.01 -0.16 -11.47
C ASP A 72 3.51 -0.87 -10.22
N LEU A 73 3.91 -0.39 -9.04
CA LEU A 73 3.66 -1.09 -7.79
C LEU A 73 3.10 -0.16 -6.72
N LEU A 74 2.24 -0.71 -5.88
CA LEU A 74 1.87 -0.10 -4.61
C LEU A 74 2.32 -1.07 -3.52
N LEU A 75 3.24 -0.63 -2.66
CA LEU A 75 3.84 -1.48 -1.64
C LEU A 75 3.35 -1.10 -0.25
N VAL A 76 2.96 -2.11 0.51
CA VAL A 76 2.61 -1.98 1.93
C VAL A 76 3.43 -3.00 2.72
N SER A 77 3.56 -2.83 4.03
CA SER A 77 4.31 -3.78 4.84
C SER A 77 3.53 -5.08 5.01
N THR A 78 2.28 -4.99 5.43
CA THR A 78 1.38 -6.14 5.58
C THR A 78 0.02 -5.80 4.98
N TRP A 79 -0.79 -6.81 4.70
CA TRP A 79 -2.07 -6.58 4.03
C TRP A 79 -3.06 -5.77 4.85
N ASP A 80 -3.00 -5.84 6.17
CA ASP A 80 -3.87 -5.04 7.02
C ASP A 80 -3.56 -3.55 6.94
N ARG A 81 -2.36 -3.17 6.49
CA ARG A 81 -2.04 -1.76 6.22
C ARG A 81 -2.77 -1.28 4.97
N PHE A 82 -3.02 -2.18 4.02
CA PHE A 82 -3.82 -1.88 2.86
C PHE A 82 -5.31 -1.80 3.23
N SER A 83 -5.87 -2.89 3.76
CA SER A 83 -7.24 -2.92 4.24
C SER A 83 -7.49 -4.16 5.09
N ARG A 84 -8.40 -4.04 6.07
CA ARG A 84 -8.88 -5.17 6.86
C ARG A 84 -10.18 -5.74 6.34
N ASN A 85 -10.78 -5.09 5.36
CA ASN A 85 -12.03 -5.53 4.74
C ASN A 85 -11.69 -6.29 3.47
N LEU A 86 -11.90 -7.61 3.47
CA LEU A 86 -11.52 -8.48 2.35
C LEU A 86 -12.25 -8.11 1.05
N THR A 87 -13.55 -7.87 1.15
CA THR A 87 -14.35 -7.56 -0.04
C THR A 87 -13.84 -6.26 -0.70
N GLU A 88 -13.61 -5.22 0.10
CA GLU A 88 -13.09 -3.96 -0.42
C GLU A 88 -11.67 -4.11 -0.92
N SER A 89 -10.86 -4.95 -0.25
CA SER A 89 -9.49 -5.21 -0.69
C SER A 89 -9.45 -5.81 -2.09
N PHE A 90 -10.24 -6.84 -2.33
CA PHE A 90 -10.29 -7.46 -3.66
C PHE A 90 -10.76 -6.46 -4.72
N ALA A 91 -11.80 -5.68 -4.42
CA ALA A 91 -12.31 -4.69 -5.35
C ALA A 91 -11.26 -3.63 -5.67
N MET A 92 -10.52 -3.17 -4.65
CA MET A 92 -9.49 -2.15 -4.84
C MET A 92 -8.27 -2.72 -5.58
N ILE A 93 -7.86 -3.94 -5.26
CA ILE A 93 -6.74 -4.60 -5.96
C ILE A 93 -7.08 -4.70 -7.45
N ASP A 94 -8.30 -5.11 -7.76
CA ASP A 94 -8.75 -5.24 -9.15
C ASP A 94 -8.77 -3.88 -9.85
N ARG A 95 -9.28 -2.86 -9.16
CA ARG A 95 -9.31 -1.50 -9.69
C ARG A 95 -7.90 -0.99 -9.99
N LEU A 96 -6.95 -1.22 -9.08
CA LEU A 96 -5.57 -0.81 -9.27
C LEU A 96 -4.90 -1.60 -10.40
N LYS A 97 -5.22 -2.89 -10.50
CA LYS A 97 -4.73 -3.72 -11.60
C LYS A 97 -5.16 -3.15 -12.95
N ASN A 98 -6.39 -2.67 -13.04
CA ASN A 98 -6.90 -2.05 -14.26
C ASN A 98 -6.17 -0.74 -14.59
N LEU A 99 -5.53 -0.13 -13.60
CA LEU A 99 -4.68 1.06 -13.81
C LEU A 99 -3.22 0.67 -14.06
N GLY A 100 -2.93 -0.63 -14.16
CA GLY A 100 -1.57 -1.12 -14.38
C GLY A 100 -0.74 -1.21 -13.11
N ILE A 101 -1.37 -1.23 -11.94
CA ILE A 101 -0.69 -1.22 -10.64
C ILE A 101 -0.87 -2.56 -9.94
N GLU A 102 0.24 -3.16 -9.51
CA GLU A 102 0.20 -4.37 -8.69
C GLU A 102 0.41 -4.00 -7.22
N VAL A 103 -0.46 -4.50 -6.34
CA VAL A 103 -0.34 -4.29 -4.90
C VAL A 103 0.46 -5.45 -4.30
N GLN A 104 1.46 -5.14 -3.47
CA GLN A 104 2.28 -6.15 -2.81
C GLN A 104 2.47 -5.79 -1.34
N ALA A 105 2.40 -6.79 -0.47
CA ALA A 105 2.74 -6.66 0.94
C ALA A 105 4.10 -7.33 1.13
N ILE A 106 5.12 -6.56 1.49
CA ILE A 106 6.49 -7.08 1.48
C ILE A 106 6.77 -8.12 2.56
N GLU A 107 6.02 -8.09 3.66
CA GLU A 107 6.17 -9.07 4.75
C GLU A 107 5.24 -10.26 4.59
N GLN A 108 4.32 -10.20 3.63
CA GLN A 108 3.35 -11.25 3.35
C GLN A 108 3.20 -11.41 1.84
N PRO A 109 4.26 -11.86 1.15
CA PRO A 109 4.23 -11.90 -0.31
C PRO A 109 3.13 -12.81 -0.87
N LEU A 110 2.72 -13.82 -0.10
CA LEU A 110 1.60 -14.67 -0.48
C LEU A 110 0.39 -14.30 0.39
N ILE A 111 -0.72 -14.01 -0.26
CA ILE A 111 -1.96 -13.64 0.44
C ILE A 111 -2.87 -14.86 0.41
N SER A 112 -2.67 -15.81 1.32
CA SER A 112 -3.40 -17.07 1.28
C SER A 112 -4.91 -16.87 1.25
N GLN A 113 -5.46 -15.95 2.05
CA GLN A 113 -6.89 -15.67 2.00
C GLN A 113 -7.30 -14.90 0.74
N TYR A 114 -6.36 -14.25 0.07
CA TYR A 114 -6.62 -13.47 -1.15
C TYR A 114 -6.37 -14.27 -2.42
N GLN A 115 -5.66 -15.37 -2.35
CA GLN A 115 -5.36 -16.22 -3.50
C GLN A 115 -6.40 -17.30 -3.73
N ARG A 116 -7.39 -17.37 -2.90
CA ARG A 116 -8.43 -18.36 -3.02
C ARG A 116 -9.32 -18.03 -4.20
N THR A 117 -9.58 -19.01 -4.97
CA THR A 117 -10.43 -18.86 -6.15
C THR A 117 -11.73 -19.58 -5.95
#